data_30307de63fe01fbe0bc2340f30055c3f
#
_entry.id   30307de63fe01fbe0bc2340f30055c3f
#
_cell.length_a   1.000
_cell.length_b   1.000
_cell.length_c   1.000
_cell.angle_alpha   90.00
_cell.angle_beta   90.00
_cell.angle_gamma   90.00
#
_symmetry.space_group_name_H-M   'P 1'
#
loop_
_entity.id
_entity.type
_entity.pdbx_description
1 polymer ?
#
loop_
_entity_poly.entity_id
_entity_poly.type
_entity_poly.pdbx_seq_one_letter_code
_entity_poly.pdbx_strand_id
1 'polypeptide(L)'
;TDQIKECIGCNICVSSDNFSVPIRCTQNPTMGEEWRRGWDPEHIKPKLSDQQALVVGSGPAGLECSLQLARRGYQVTLAESKSQLGGRVLFESGLKGLAAWKRVVDNRVHEILQKNNIEIYKESKLTSAHINELEIKNIFIATGSKWRKDGVGRSRRSPIKGIESVKVFTPEEIIQEEQNIKDPVIIYDDEQGYLAGVLADHLSSKGIDVTFVTPASVVSPWTESTLEQKRVQKSLISAGVKIVCNSLIEKIENQTAHLECVFTGAITELSCKSVVMVTERIANTSLYDQLTEQKVSNKPHSIAQNIRLIGDAEAPGLIADAVFSGHLAAQDFEATETDIEKALFVREMPSLSD
;
A
#
# COMPACT_ATOMS: atom_id res chain seq x y z
N THR A 1 -6.73 -6.95 27.85
CA THR A 1 -5.64 -7.21 26.88
C THR A 1 -6.11 -7.06 25.44
N ASP A 2 -7.37 -7.37 25.14
CA ASP A 2 -7.91 -7.41 23.75
C ASP A 2 -8.01 -6.02 23.08
N GLN A 3 -7.87 -4.95 23.85
CA GLN A 3 -7.87 -3.57 23.36
C GLN A 3 -6.46 -3.03 23.05
N ILE A 4 -5.41 -3.78 23.35
CA ILE A 4 -4.03 -3.34 23.11
C ILE A 4 -3.66 -3.57 21.65
N LYS A 5 -3.29 -2.51 20.94
CA LYS A 5 -2.72 -2.58 19.60
C LYS A 5 -1.24 -2.93 19.71
N GLU A 6 -0.90 -4.20 19.53
CA GLU A 6 0.48 -4.65 19.59
C GLU A 6 1.33 -4.08 18.43
N CYS A 7 2.56 -3.72 18.74
CA CYS A 7 3.54 -3.33 17.73
C CYS A 7 3.78 -4.47 16.73
N ILE A 8 3.93 -4.12 15.45
CA ILE A 8 4.21 -5.08 14.37
C ILE A 8 5.70 -5.14 13.99
N GLY A 9 6.56 -4.39 14.66
CA GLY A 9 8.00 -4.40 14.43
C GLY A 9 8.44 -3.81 13.08
N CYS A 10 7.64 -2.93 12.45
CA CYS A 10 7.93 -2.39 11.11
C CYS A 10 8.96 -1.25 11.09
N ASN A 11 9.39 -0.74 12.24
CA ASN A 11 10.36 0.34 12.41
C ASN A 11 10.08 1.66 11.63
N ILE A 12 8.85 1.89 11.18
CA ILE A 12 8.48 3.15 10.50
C ILE A 12 8.67 4.37 11.42
N CYS A 13 8.42 4.22 12.71
CA CYS A 13 8.69 5.27 13.70
C CYS A 13 10.18 5.63 13.75
N VAL A 14 11.08 4.64 13.73
CA VAL A 14 12.54 4.84 13.69
C VAL A 14 12.96 5.51 12.38
N SER A 15 12.40 5.07 11.24
CA SER A 15 12.67 5.68 9.94
C SER A 15 12.28 7.17 9.93
N SER A 16 11.11 7.51 10.48
CA SER A 16 10.64 8.89 10.56
C SER A 16 11.57 9.76 11.41
N ASP A 17 12.05 9.25 12.54
CA ASP A 17 13.03 9.93 13.40
C ASP A 17 14.36 10.19 12.68
N ASN A 18 14.90 9.17 12.01
CA ASN A 18 16.12 9.29 11.22
C ASN A 18 16.06 10.37 10.12
N PHE A 19 14.88 10.60 9.55
CA PHE A 19 14.67 11.66 8.56
C PHE A 19 14.22 12.99 9.14
N SER A 20 14.15 13.13 10.47
CA SER A 20 13.67 14.33 11.14
C SER A 20 12.29 14.79 10.66
N VAL A 21 11.41 13.83 10.34
CA VAL A 21 10.01 14.06 10.01
C VAL A 21 9.11 13.61 11.16
N PRO A 22 7.85 14.05 11.22
CA PRO A 22 6.93 13.63 12.27
C PRO A 22 6.85 12.11 12.36
N ILE A 23 7.05 11.59 13.57
CA ILE A 23 7.00 10.14 13.81
C ILE A 23 5.61 9.61 13.50
N ARG A 24 5.57 8.48 12.78
CA ARG A 24 4.34 7.76 12.45
C ARG A 24 4.37 6.34 12.95
N CYS A 25 3.21 5.79 13.22
CA CYS A 25 3.05 4.39 13.58
C CYS A 25 2.04 3.71 12.63
N THR A 26 2.40 2.55 12.10
CA THR A 26 1.51 1.76 11.23
C THR A 26 0.25 1.29 11.98
N GLN A 27 0.36 1.05 13.28
CA GLN A 27 -0.79 0.63 14.10
C GLN A 27 -1.61 1.80 14.64
N ASN A 28 -0.94 2.88 15.05
CA ASN A 28 -1.59 4.04 15.65
C ASN A 28 -1.37 5.30 14.79
N PRO A 29 -2.35 5.67 13.95
CA PRO A 29 -2.22 6.83 13.05
C PRO A 29 -2.25 8.18 13.76
N THR A 30 -2.61 8.24 15.05
CA THR A 30 -2.62 9.49 15.83
C THR A 30 -1.22 9.85 16.37
N MET A 31 -0.28 8.87 16.39
CA MET A 31 1.06 9.09 16.90
C MET A 31 1.77 10.22 16.17
N GLY A 32 2.20 11.24 16.92
CA GLY A 32 2.85 12.44 16.39
C GLY A 32 1.88 13.48 15.82
N GLU A 33 0.57 13.22 15.86
CA GLU A 33 -0.46 14.14 15.36
C GLU A 33 -1.28 14.77 16.51
N GLU A 34 -1.05 14.36 17.75
CA GLU A 34 -1.80 14.79 18.93
C GLU A 34 -1.72 16.32 19.08
N TRP A 35 -0.50 16.85 19.12
CA TRP A 35 -0.27 18.30 19.27
C TRP A 35 -0.50 19.10 17.98
N ARG A 36 -0.38 18.43 16.81
CA ARG A 36 -0.50 19.09 15.50
C ARG A 36 -1.94 19.19 15.02
N ARG A 37 -2.75 18.15 15.32
CA ARG A 37 -4.13 18.00 14.83
C ARG A 37 -5.14 17.80 15.94
N GLY A 38 -4.70 17.66 17.19
CA GLY A 38 -5.55 17.31 18.32
C GLY A 38 -6.16 15.91 18.18
N TRP A 39 -5.41 14.98 17.61
CA TRP A 39 -5.87 13.60 17.44
C TRP A 39 -5.50 12.75 18.64
N ASP A 40 -6.10 13.02 19.76
CA ASP A 40 -5.93 12.20 20.94
C ASP A 40 -6.72 10.89 20.80
N PRO A 41 -6.10 9.70 20.96
CA PRO A 41 -6.77 8.42 20.77
C PRO A 41 -7.94 8.20 21.76
N GLU A 42 -7.92 8.89 22.89
CA GLU A 42 -8.94 8.87 23.93
C GLU A 42 -10.11 9.85 23.64
N HIS A 43 -9.87 10.87 22.83
CA HIS A 43 -10.86 11.91 22.53
C HIS A 43 -11.37 11.79 21.09
N ILE A 44 -12.46 11.02 20.93
CA ILE A 44 -13.06 10.81 19.62
C ILE A 44 -14.04 11.95 19.32
N LYS A 45 -13.79 12.71 18.24
CA LYS A 45 -14.71 13.74 17.78
C LYS A 45 -16.08 13.13 17.44
N PRO A 46 -17.20 13.64 17.99
CA PRO A 46 -18.51 13.10 17.66
C PRO A 46 -18.90 13.40 16.21
N LYS A 47 -19.91 12.68 15.70
CA LYS A 47 -20.52 13.00 14.42
C LYS A 47 -21.13 14.41 14.44
N LEU A 48 -21.15 15.06 13.30
CA LEU A 48 -21.75 16.41 13.14
C LEU A 48 -23.17 16.35 12.57
N SER A 49 -23.52 15.25 11.92
CA SER A 49 -24.85 15.01 11.32
C SER A 49 -25.23 13.54 11.35
N ASP A 50 -26.42 13.21 10.84
CA ASP A 50 -26.90 11.83 10.66
C ASP A 50 -26.61 11.28 9.25
N GLN A 51 -25.61 11.84 8.55
CA GLN A 51 -25.19 11.34 7.25
C GLN A 51 -24.57 9.92 7.36
N GLN A 52 -24.75 9.17 6.29
CA GLN A 52 -24.17 7.83 6.13
C GLN A 52 -22.92 7.88 5.27
N ALA A 53 -22.01 6.94 5.47
CA ALA A 53 -20.81 6.79 4.69
C ALA A 53 -20.71 5.38 4.09
N LEU A 54 -20.34 5.32 2.81
CA LEU A 54 -19.96 4.09 2.11
C LEU A 54 -18.44 4.02 1.98
N VAL A 55 -17.85 2.93 2.45
CA VAL A 55 -16.43 2.64 2.25
C VAL A 55 -16.30 1.44 1.31
N VAL A 56 -15.60 1.61 0.20
CA VAL A 56 -15.41 0.57 -0.83
C VAL A 56 -14.00 0.03 -0.78
N GLY A 57 -13.84 -1.19 -0.32
CA GLY A 57 -12.57 -1.88 -0.09
C GLY A 57 -12.17 -1.93 1.39
N SER A 58 -11.75 -3.10 1.84
CA SER A 58 -11.42 -3.41 3.24
C SER A 58 -9.93 -3.63 3.49
N GLY A 59 -9.05 -3.01 2.69
CA GLY A 59 -7.63 -2.90 3.01
C GLY A 59 -7.40 -2.01 4.26
N PRO A 60 -6.15 -1.82 4.71
CA PRO A 60 -5.84 -1.03 5.92
C PRO A 60 -6.48 0.36 5.94
N ALA A 61 -6.54 1.07 4.80
CA ALA A 61 -7.17 2.38 4.70
C ALA A 61 -8.69 2.31 4.92
N GLY A 62 -9.38 1.38 4.24
CA GLY A 62 -10.82 1.23 4.36
C GLY A 62 -11.25 0.74 5.73
N LEU A 63 -10.50 -0.19 6.34
CA LEU A 63 -10.75 -0.65 7.70
C LEU A 63 -10.59 0.48 8.72
N GLU A 64 -9.50 1.26 8.62
CA GLU A 64 -9.28 2.39 9.53
C GLU A 64 -10.36 3.46 9.35
N CYS A 65 -10.69 3.84 8.11
CA CYS A 65 -11.73 4.81 7.81
C CYS A 65 -13.08 4.39 8.38
N SER A 66 -13.52 3.15 8.12
CA SER A 66 -14.79 2.59 8.63
C SER A 66 -14.84 2.58 10.15
N LEU A 67 -13.76 2.14 10.78
CA LEU A 67 -13.67 2.09 12.25
C LEU A 67 -13.78 3.47 12.87
N GLN A 68 -13.06 4.46 12.36
CA GLN A 68 -13.05 5.81 12.92
C GLN A 68 -14.38 6.55 12.68
N LEU A 69 -14.97 6.42 11.50
CA LEU A 69 -16.31 6.95 11.23
C LEU A 69 -17.35 6.37 12.19
N ALA A 70 -17.31 5.05 12.41
CA ALA A 70 -18.21 4.39 13.35
C ALA A 70 -17.96 4.80 14.80
N ARG A 71 -16.70 4.97 15.23
CA ARG A 71 -16.35 5.49 16.56
C ARG A 71 -16.88 6.91 16.77
N ARG A 72 -16.90 7.73 15.72
CA ARG A 72 -17.51 9.05 15.72
C ARG A 72 -19.04 9.02 15.80
N GLY A 73 -19.68 7.87 15.52
CA GLY A 73 -21.12 7.66 15.61
C GLY A 73 -21.86 7.70 14.27
N TYR A 74 -21.16 7.72 13.14
CA TYR A 74 -21.78 7.62 11.81
C TYR A 74 -22.25 6.20 11.51
N GLN A 75 -23.27 6.07 10.67
CA GLN A 75 -23.63 4.80 10.04
C GLN A 75 -22.71 4.53 8.87
N VAL A 76 -22.08 3.37 8.86
CA VAL A 76 -21.08 3.00 7.85
C VAL A 76 -21.47 1.73 7.13
N THR A 77 -21.44 1.76 5.81
CA THR A 77 -21.50 0.57 4.97
C THR A 77 -20.10 0.26 4.44
N LEU A 78 -19.56 -0.90 4.77
CA LEU A 78 -18.25 -1.38 4.28
C LEU A 78 -18.47 -2.48 3.25
N ALA A 79 -18.13 -2.23 1.99
CA ALA A 79 -18.23 -3.22 0.91
C ALA A 79 -16.83 -3.75 0.53
N GLU A 80 -16.70 -5.07 0.48
CA GLU A 80 -15.48 -5.78 0.07
C GLU A 80 -15.78 -6.78 -1.04
N SER A 81 -14.96 -6.75 -2.09
CA SER A 81 -15.11 -7.63 -3.26
C SER A 81 -14.72 -9.09 -3.00
N LYS A 82 -13.92 -9.34 -1.97
CA LYS A 82 -13.43 -10.68 -1.57
C LYS A 82 -14.22 -11.22 -0.37
N SER A 83 -14.04 -12.49 -0.08
CA SER A 83 -14.65 -13.16 1.09
C SER A 83 -13.99 -12.79 2.42
N GLN A 84 -12.75 -12.24 2.39
CA GLN A 84 -11.98 -11.86 3.57
C GLN A 84 -11.67 -10.37 3.57
N LEU A 85 -11.74 -9.76 4.75
CA LEU A 85 -11.33 -8.37 4.98
C LEU A 85 -9.83 -8.29 5.22
N GLY A 86 -9.17 -7.23 4.72
CA GLY A 86 -7.76 -6.97 5.00
C GLY A 86 -6.89 -6.63 3.79
N GLY A 87 -7.41 -6.85 2.58
CA GLY A 87 -6.71 -6.50 1.34
C GLY A 87 -5.39 -7.26 1.15
N ARG A 88 -4.38 -6.57 0.60
CA ARG A 88 -3.06 -7.15 0.28
C ARG A 88 -2.28 -7.64 1.50
N VAL A 89 -2.45 -7.01 2.65
CA VAL A 89 -1.75 -7.39 3.89
C VAL A 89 -1.99 -8.85 4.28
N LEU A 90 -3.17 -9.41 3.96
CA LEU A 90 -3.45 -10.83 4.21
C LEU A 90 -2.50 -11.76 3.48
N PHE A 91 -2.10 -11.41 2.27
CA PHE A 91 -1.19 -12.21 1.45
C PHE A 91 0.26 -11.98 1.86
N GLU A 92 0.68 -10.73 1.99
CA GLU A 92 2.04 -10.35 2.37
C GLU A 92 2.42 -10.88 3.75
N SER A 93 1.49 -10.88 4.71
CA SER A 93 1.72 -11.42 6.05
C SER A 93 1.94 -12.92 6.10
N GLY A 94 1.61 -13.65 5.05
CA GLY A 94 1.96 -15.07 4.87
C GLY A 94 3.43 -15.32 4.54
N LEU A 95 4.17 -14.29 4.12
CA LEU A 95 5.58 -14.40 3.80
C LEU A 95 6.44 -14.46 5.08
N LYS A 96 7.61 -15.08 4.96
CA LYS A 96 8.56 -15.27 6.05
C LYS A 96 8.97 -13.93 6.68
N GLY A 97 8.78 -13.83 8.00
CA GLY A 97 9.12 -12.62 8.77
C GLY A 97 8.05 -11.54 8.82
N LEU A 98 6.95 -11.67 8.07
CA LEU A 98 5.91 -10.63 7.99
C LEU A 98 4.63 -11.00 8.76
N ALA A 99 4.57 -12.14 9.44
CA ALA A 99 3.35 -12.62 10.13
C ALA A 99 2.75 -11.60 11.11
N ALA A 100 3.57 -10.80 11.80
CA ALA A 100 3.13 -9.77 12.71
C ALA A 100 2.34 -8.63 12.01
N TRP A 101 2.51 -8.45 10.71
CA TRP A 101 1.81 -7.40 9.95
C TRP A 101 0.32 -7.66 9.83
N LYS A 102 -0.10 -8.92 9.93
CA LYS A 102 -1.52 -9.28 9.98
C LYS A 102 -2.27 -8.59 11.11
N ARG A 103 -1.59 -8.26 12.23
CA ARG A 103 -2.18 -7.52 13.36
C ARG A 103 -2.79 -6.18 12.97
N VAL A 104 -2.30 -5.54 11.89
CA VAL A 104 -2.89 -4.30 11.36
C VAL A 104 -4.34 -4.51 10.94
N VAL A 105 -4.61 -5.65 10.35
CA VAL A 105 -5.96 -6.06 9.92
C VAL A 105 -6.75 -6.64 11.08
N ASP A 106 -6.19 -7.61 11.79
CA ASP A 106 -6.90 -8.38 12.82
C ASP A 106 -7.47 -7.47 13.92
N ASN A 107 -6.69 -6.50 14.39
CA ASN A 107 -7.14 -5.56 15.40
C ASN A 107 -8.32 -4.72 14.90
N ARG A 108 -8.24 -4.16 13.68
CA ARG A 108 -9.30 -3.34 13.11
C ARG A 108 -10.58 -4.13 12.84
N VAL A 109 -10.44 -5.33 12.29
CA VAL A 109 -11.58 -6.23 12.03
C VAL A 109 -12.26 -6.62 13.35
N HIS A 110 -11.48 -6.96 14.37
CA HIS A 110 -12.02 -7.27 15.69
C HIS A 110 -12.86 -6.13 16.24
N GLU A 111 -12.36 -4.90 16.21
CA GLU A 111 -13.08 -3.73 16.70
C GLU A 111 -14.32 -3.40 15.84
N ILE A 112 -14.23 -3.51 14.52
CA ILE A 112 -15.34 -3.28 13.58
C ILE A 112 -16.49 -4.24 13.86
N LEU A 113 -16.22 -5.52 14.10
CA LEU A 113 -17.23 -6.53 14.39
C LEU A 113 -17.97 -6.30 15.71
N GLN A 114 -17.42 -5.48 16.60
CA GLN A 114 -18.10 -5.08 17.86
C GLN A 114 -18.98 -3.83 17.71
N LYS A 115 -19.00 -3.18 16.52
CA LYS A 115 -19.78 -1.98 16.26
C LYS A 115 -21.14 -2.32 15.70
N ASN A 116 -22.20 -1.71 16.27
CA ASN A 116 -23.58 -1.89 15.82
C ASN A 116 -23.95 -0.95 14.65
N ASN A 117 -23.08 0.00 14.32
CA ASN A 117 -23.27 1.02 13.29
C ASN A 117 -22.35 0.83 12.07
N ILE A 118 -21.86 -0.40 11.87
CA ILE A 118 -21.15 -0.81 10.64
C ILE A 118 -21.86 -2.01 10.04
N GLU A 119 -22.30 -1.89 8.80
CA GLU A 119 -22.78 -3.01 7.99
C GLU A 119 -21.68 -3.45 7.03
N ILE A 120 -21.41 -4.77 6.98
CA ILE A 120 -20.30 -5.33 6.18
C ILE A 120 -20.88 -6.23 5.10
N TYR A 121 -20.56 -5.89 3.85
CA TYR A 121 -20.92 -6.67 2.68
C TYR A 121 -19.64 -7.25 2.04
N LYS A 122 -19.42 -8.55 2.24
CA LYS A 122 -18.34 -9.30 1.58
C LYS A 122 -18.80 -9.81 0.23
N GLU A 123 -17.83 -10.21 -0.62
CA GLU A 123 -18.09 -10.71 -1.97
C GLU A 123 -18.93 -9.75 -2.83
N SER A 124 -18.84 -8.47 -2.50
CA SER A 124 -19.65 -7.37 -3.04
C SER A 124 -18.78 -6.40 -3.82
N LYS A 125 -18.50 -6.74 -5.09
CA LYS A 125 -17.81 -5.85 -6.02
C LYS A 125 -18.78 -4.78 -6.52
N LEU A 126 -18.68 -3.58 -5.96
CA LEU A 126 -19.55 -2.47 -6.34
C LEU A 126 -19.15 -1.86 -7.69
N THR A 127 -20.16 -1.48 -8.45
CA THR A 127 -20.09 -0.65 -9.66
C THR A 127 -20.68 0.72 -9.36
N SER A 128 -20.48 1.69 -10.26
CA SER A 128 -21.12 3.02 -10.15
C SER A 128 -22.66 2.92 -10.14
N ALA A 129 -23.24 1.94 -10.84
CA ALA A 129 -24.69 1.70 -10.82
C ALA A 129 -25.16 1.25 -9.43
N HIS A 130 -24.50 0.25 -8.84
CA HIS A 130 -24.82 -0.23 -7.48
C HIS A 130 -24.74 0.90 -6.45
N ILE A 131 -23.73 1.78 -6.56
CA ILE A 131 -23.56 2.90 -5.63
C ILE A 131 -24.71 3.89 -5.75
N ASN A 132 -25.17 4.18 -6.95
CA ASN A 132 -26.33 5.06 -7.15
C ASN A 132 -27.63 4.48 -6.57
N GLU A 133 -27.80 3.15 -6.57
CA GLU A 133 -28.93 2.46 -5.96
C GLU A 133 -28.95 2.51 -4.42
N LEU A 134 -27.75 2.60 -3.79
CA LEU A 134 -27.61 2.66 -2.33
C LEU A 134 -28.02 4.00 -1.72
N GLU A 135 -28.20 5.06 -2.53
CA GLU A 135 -28.58 6.40 -2.10
C GLU A 135 -27.64 7.05 -1.06
N ILE A 136 -26.43 6.53 -0.88
CA ILE A 136 -25.42 7.07 0.03
C ILE A 136 -24.59 8.13 -0.70
N LYS A 137 -24.52 9.33 -0.10
CA LYS A 137 -23.91 10.52 -0.73
C LYS A 137 -22.40 10.62 -0.50
N ASN A 138 -21.89 10.04 0.57
CA ASN A 138 -20.48 10.16 0.99
C ASN A 138 -19.77 8.83 0.78
N ILE A 139 -18.79 8.82 -0.12
CA ILE A 139 -18.14 7.60 -0.61
C ILE A 139 -16.64 7.73 -0.43
N PHE A 140 -16.08 6.76 0.28
CA PHE A 140 -14.63 6.59 0.46
C PHE A 140 -14.17 5.39 -0.35
N ILE A 141 -13.32 5.63 -1.36
CA ILE A 141 -12.83 4.60 -2.27
C ILE A 141 -11.45 4.15 -1.83
N ALA A 142 -11.38 2.94 -1.26
CA ALA A 142 -10.19 2.28 -0.73
C ALA A 142 -9.82 1.04 -1.58
N THR A 143 -9.98 1.12 -2.89
CA THR A 143 -9.82 0.02 -3.84
C THR A 143 -8.38 -0.43 -4.06
N GLY A 144 -7.42 0.24 -3.42
CA GLY A 144 -6.02 -0.15 -3.42
C GLY A 144 -5.29 0.15 -4.72
N SER A 145 -4.26 -0.63 -5.01
CA SER A 145 -3.38 -0.48 -6.17
C SER A 145 -3.04 -1.85 -6.79
N LYS A 146 -2.40 -1.84 -7.95
CA LYS A 146 -1.92 -3.04 -8.66
C LYS A 146 -0.46 -2.87 -9.07
N TRP A 147 0.33 -3.92 -8.95
CA TRP A 147 1.69 -3.94 -9.47
C TRP A 147 1.72 -3.92 -11.00
N ARG A 148 2.69 -3.19 -11.55
CA ARG A 148 2.97 -3.16 -12.99
C ARG A 148 3.71 -4.43 -13.40
N LYS A 149 3.53 -4.81 -14.68
CA LYS A 149 4.24 -5.94 -15.30
C LYS A 149 5.23 -5.50 -16.39
N ASP A 150 5.22 -4.23 -16.73
CA ASP A 150 5.97 -3.69 -17.88
C ASP A 150 7.36 -3.18 -17.52
N GLY A 151 7.73 -3.22 -16.23
CA GLY A 151 9.04 -2.80 -15.74
C GLY A 151 9.23 -1.29 -15.58
N VAL A 152 8.19 -0.48 -15.81
CA VAL A 152 8.23 0.94 -15.48
C VAL A 152 8.29 1.11 -13.97
N GLY A 153 9.16 1.99 -13.50
CA GLY A 153 9.41 2.25 -12.09
C GLY A 153 10.18 3.54 -11.86
N ARG A 154 10.96 3.58 -10.79
CA ARG A 154 11.74 4.76 -10.39
C ARG A 154 12.84 5.11 -11.39
N SER A 155 13.59 4.09 -11.81
CA SER A 155 14.79 4.23 -12.65
C SER A 155 14.46 4.15 -14.14
N ARG A 156 13.33 3.56 -14.50
CA ARG A 156 12.90 3.38 -15.87
C ARG A 156 11.51 3.98 -16.11
N ARG A 157 11.40 4.82 -17.16
CA ARG A 157 10.13 5.52 -17.51
C ARG A 157 9.39 4.93 -18.71
N SER A 158 9.94 3.88 -19.35
CA SER A 158 9.33 3.20 -20.48
C SER A 158 9.30 1.69 -20.26
N PRO A 159 8.33 0.97 -20.84
CA PRO A 159 8.27 -0.49 -20.75
C PRO A 159 9.57 -1.16 -21.20
N ILE A 160 9.90 -2.31 -20.58
CA ILE A 160 11.02 -3.15 -20.97
C ILE A 160 10.69 -3.79 -22.32
N LYS A 161 11.56 -3.63 -23.30
CA LYS A 161 11.38 -4.23 -24.64
C LYS A 161 11.49 -5.76 -24.58
N GLY A 162 10.61 -6.45 -25.29
CA GLY A 162 10.64 -7.91 -25.41
C GLY A 162 10.25 -8.67 -24.14
N ILE A 163 9.64 -7.98 -23.16
CA ILE A 163 9.22 -8.57 -21.88
C ILE A 163 8.19 -9.71 -22.07
N GLU A 164 7.43 -9.68 -23.14
CA GLU A 164 6.47 -10.71 -23.55
C GLU A 164 7.10 -12.05 -23.93
N SER A 165 8.43 -12.10 -24.15
CA SER A 165 9.16 -13.32 -24.49
C SER A 165 9.40 -14.26 -23.30
N VAL A 166 9.09 -13.81 -22.07
CA VAL A 166 9.21 -14.57 -20.83
C VAL A 166 7.91 -14.50 -20.02
N LYS A 167 7.77 -15.35 -19.00
CA LYS A 167 6.68 -15.23 -18.05
C LYS A 167 6.94 -14.07 -17.08
N VAL A 168 6.01 -13.16 -16.98
CA VAL A 168 6.07 -12.00 -16.08
C VAL A 168 5.05 -12.14 -14.97
N PHE A 169 5.51 -12.01 -13.74
CA PHE A 169 4.70 -12.08 -12.53
C PHE A 169 4.73 -10.79 -11.74
N THR A 170 3.63 -10.51 -11.06
CA THR A 170 3.57 -9.53 -9.97
C THR A 170 3.86 -10.21 -8.63
N PRO A 171 4.17 -9.44 -7.57
CA PRO A 171 4.26 -9.97 -6.22
C PRO A 171 3.04 -10.77 -5.78
N GLU A 172 1.84 -10.27 -6.04
CA GLU A 172 0.60 -10.96 -5.67
C GLU A 172 0.44 -12.31 -6.37
N GLU A 173 0.80 -12.40 -7.64
CA GLU A 173 0.71 -13.65 -8.41
C GLU A 173 1.70 -14.69 -7.87
N ILE A 174 2.89 -14.25 -7.43
CA ILE A 174 3.86 -15.15 -6.80
C ILE A 174 3.33 -15.71 -5.48
N ILE A 175 2.72 -14.86 -4.66
CA ILE A 175 2.20 -15.27 -3.35
C ILE A 175 0.98 -16.20 -3.49
N GLN A 176 0.17 -16.01 -4.55
CA GLN A 176 -1.09 -16.74 -4.74
C GLN A 176 -0.98 -17.94 -5.70
N GLU A 177 -0.07 -17.91 -6.68
CA GLU A 177 -0.05 -18.87 -7.80
C GLU A 177 1.35 -19.39 -8.14
N GLU A 178 2.17 -19.74 -7.15
CA GLU A 178 3.57 -20.18 -7.34
C GLU A 178 3.80 -21.31 -8.33
N GLN A 179 2.77 -22.09 -8.64
CA GLN A 179 2.88 -23.36 -9.40
C GLN A 179 3.34 -23.17 -10.87
N ASN A 180 3.42 -21.95 -11.39
CA ASN A 180 3.75 -21.68 -12.79
C ASN A 180 5.12 -21.00 -13.01
N ILE A 181 5.93 -20.84 -11.97
CA ILE A 181 7.25 -20.23 -12.07
C ILE A 181 8.22 -21.19 -12.76
N LYS A 182 9.00 -20.68 -13.70
CA LYS A 182 10.03 -21.44 -14.43
C LYS A 182 11.41 -20.87 -14.15
N ASP A 183 12.32 -21.74 -13.73
CA ASP A 183 13.74 -21.41 -13.53
C ASP A 183 14.47 -21.18 -14.86
N PRO A 184 15.49 -20.31 -14.87
CA PRO A 184 15.89 -19.38 -13.81
C PRO A 184 14.97 -18.16 -13.73
N VAL A 185 14.83 -17.60 -12.50
CA VAL A 185 13.93 -16.47 -12.21
C VAL A 185 14.73 -15.21 -11.91
N ILE A 186 14.36 -14.10 -12.53
CA ILE A 186 14.83 -12.78 -12.12
C ILE A 186 13.76 -12.13 -11.22
N ILE A 187 14.14 -11.65 -10.04
CA ILE A 187 13.37 -10.65 -9.31
C ILE A 187 13.98 -9.29 -9.62
N TYR A 188 13.21 -8.46 -10.35
CA TYR A 188 13.62 -7.11 -10.71
C TYR A 188 13.04 -6.12 -9.73
N ASP A 189 13.92 -5.53 -8.91
CA ASP A 189 13.57 -4.59 -7.84
C ASP A 189 13.91 -3.15 -8.23
N ASP A 190 12.92 -2.38 -8.64
CA ASP A 190 13.00 -0.93 -8.82
C ASP A 190 12.12 -0.15 -7.83
N GLU A 191 11.34 -0.85 -7.00
CA GLU A 191 10.65 -0.27 -5.84
C GLU A 191 11.62 0.00 -4.70
N GLN A 192 12.64 -0.87 -4.55
CA GLN A 192 13.78 -0.73 -3.63
C GLN A 192 13.39 -0.83 -2.14
N GLY A 193 12.19 -1.33 -1.86
CA GLY A 193 11.65 -1.58 -0.53
C GLY A 193 11.99 -2.98 0.00
N TYR A 194 11.17 -3.48 0.90
CA TYR A 194 11.38 -4.79 1.54
C TYR A 194 10.87 -5.98 0.71
N LEU A 195 9.85 -5.78 -0.13
CA LEU A 195 9.06 -6.88 -0.71
C LEU A 195 9.87 -7.76 -1.66
N ALA A 196 10.67 -7.16 -2.53
CA ALA A 196 11.52 -7.91 -3.47
C ALA A 196 12.49 -8.84 -2.75
N GLY A 197 13.12 -8.37 -1.68
CA GLY A 197 14.02 -9.18 -0.86
C GLY A 197 13.31 -10.34 -0.19
N VAL A 198 12.11 -10.12 0.35
CA VAL A 198 11.30 -11.18 0.98
C VAL A 198 10.86 -12.23 -0.03
N LEU A 199 10.46 -11.82 -1.25
CA LEU A 199 10.09 -12.73 -2.32
C LEU A 199 11.29 -13.56 -2.81
N ALA A 200 12.48 -12.96 -2.88
CA ALA A 200 13.70 -13.67 -3.26
C ALA A 200 14.06 -14.76 -2.23
N ASP A 201 14.00 -14.46 -0.92
CA ASP A 201 14.20 -15.44 0.15
C ASP A 201 13.12 -16.54 0.08
N HIS A 202 11.88 -16.17 -0.16
CA HIS A 202 10.76 -17.11 -0.26
C HIS A 202 10.92 -18.10 -1.43
N LEU A 203 11.21 -17.64 -2.63
CA LEU A 203 11.40 -18.48 -3.80
C LEU A 203 12.66 -19.35 -3.69
N SER A 204 13.76 -18.77 -3.23
CA SER A 204 15.01 -19.52 -3.01
C SER A 204 14.84 -20.63 -1.95
N SER A 205 14.07 -20.39 -0.88
CA SER A 205 13.78 -21.40 0.14
C SER A 205 12.99 -22.59 -0.40
N LYS A 206 12.36 -22.45 -1.57
CA LYS A 206 11.64 -23.51 -2.31
C LYS A 206 12.51 -24.20 -3.36
N GLY A 207 13.79 -23.88 -3.42
CA GLY A 207 14.75 -24.49 -4.35
C GLY A 207 14.72 -23.88 -5.76
N ILE A 208 14.07 -22.72 -5.94
CA ILE A 208 14.04 -21.99 -7.21
C ILE A 208 15.34 -21.23 -7.38
N ASP A 209 15.96 -21.29 -8.58
CA ASP A 209 17.15 -20.52 -8.95
C ASP A 209 16.76 -19.04 -9.17
N VAL A 210 17.14 -18.19 -8.20
CA VAL A 210 16.76 -16.78 -8.16
C VAL A 210 17.98 -15.88 -8.34
N THR A 211 17.88 -14.94 -9.29
CA THR A 211 18.77 -13.80 -9.37
C THR A 211 17.99 -12.52 -9.00
N PHE A 212 18.47 -11.81 -8.00
CA PHE A 212 17.95 -10.49 -7.62
C PHE A 212 18.67 -9.39 -8.40
N VAL A 213 17.95 -8.59 -9.18
CA VAL A 213 18.48 -7.50 -10.01
C VAL A 213 17.89 -6.18 -9.54
N THR A 214 18.75 -5.19 -9.29
CA THR A 214 18.29 -3.85 -8.89
C THR A 214 19.21 -2.75 -9.45
N PRO A 215 18.67 -1.58 -9.84
CA PRO A 215 19.46 -0.41 -10.16
C PRO A 215 20.17 0.22 -8.95
N ALA A 216 19.73 -0.12 -7.74
CA ALA A 216 20.35 0.36 -6.51
C ALA A 216 21.71 -0.29 -6.25
N SER A 217 22.54 0.34 -5.41
CA SER A 217 23.88 -0.16 -5.03
C SER A 217 23.84 -1.32 -4.02
N VAL A 218 22.72 -1.51 -3.34
CA VAL A 218 22.48 -2.57 -2.35
C VAL A 218 21.05 -3.10 -2.48
N VAL A 219 20.79 -4.28 -1.93
CA VAL A 219 19.43 -4.84 -1.84
C VAL A 219 18.58 -4.00 -0.91
N SER A 220 17.36 -3.68 -1.35
CA SER A 220 16.34 -3.02 -0.49
C SER A 220 16.85 -1.78 0.27
N PRO A 221 17.43 -0.77 -0.40
CA PRO A 221 18.10 0.37 0.26
C PRO A 221 17.18 1.18 1.18
N TRP A 222 15.88 1.25 0.90
CA TRP A 222 14.92 1.94 1.78
C TRP A 222 14.79 1.31 3.16
N THR A 223 15.24 0.04 3.31
CA THR A 223 15.25 -0.62 4.61
C THR A 223 16.47 -0.27 5.49
N GLU A 224 17.37 0.59 5.01
CA GLU A 224 18.44 1.17 5.84
C GLU A 224 17.85 2.03 6.95
N SER A 225 16.85 2.86 6.64
CA SER A 225 16.19 3.72 7.62
C SER A 225 15.34 2.96 8.64
N THR A 226 14.87 1.76 8.31
CA THR A 226 14.21 0.85 9.26
C THR A 226 15.19 -0.10 9.96
N LEU A 227 16.50 0.05 9.74
CA LEU A 227 17.59 -0.76 10.31
C LEU A 227 17.56 -2.25 9.92
N GLU A 228 16.97 -2.58 8.79
CA GLU A 228 16.78 -3.96 8.35
C GLU A 228 17.65 -4.36 7.13
N GLN A 229 18.18 -3.40 6.38
CA GLN A 229 18.88 -3.63 5.13
C GLN A 229 19.95 -4.72 5.23
N LYS A 230 20.84 -4.63 6.22
CA LYS A 230 21.92 -5.61 6.42
C LYS A 230 21.38 -7.02 6.70
N ARG A 231 20.27 -7.13 7.42
CA ARG A 231 19.62 -8.41 7.72
C ARG A 231 19.01 -9.02 6.45
N VAL A 232 18.32 -8.20 5.64
CA VAL A 232 17.73 -8.63 4.37
C VAL A 232 18.82 -9.13 3.43
N GLN A 233 19.86 -8.36 3.18
CA GLN A 233 20.95 -8.74 2.29
C GLN A 233 21.69 -9.99 2.78
N LYS A 234 21.96 -10.11 4.10
CA LYS A 234 22.55 -11.30 4.69
C LYS A 234 21.68 -12.55 4.44
N SER A 235 20.35 -12.43 4.60
CA SER A 235 19.42 -13.54 4.35
C SER A 235 19.53 -14.04 2.92
N LEU A 236 19.53 -13.14 1.94
CA LEU A 236 19.64 -13.50 0.51
C LEU A 236 20.96 -14.19 0.18
N ILE A 237 22.08 -13.63 0.67
CA ILE A 237 23.40 -14.24 0.46
C ILE A 237 23.44 -15.66 1.08
N SER A 238 22.92 -15.82 2.29
CA SER A 238 22.88 -17.12 2.97
C SER A 238 21.94 -18.12 2.31
N ALA A 239 20.91 -17.65 1.61
CA ALA A 239 19.98 -18.46 0.82
C ALA A 239 20.53 -18.83 -0.58
N GLY A 240 21.73 -18.35 -0.94
CA GLY A 240 22.35 -18.61 -2.26
C GLY A 240 21.76 -17.78 -3.40
N VAL A 241 20.99 -16.71 -3.10
CA VAL A 241 20.47 -15.82 -4.13
C VAL A 241 21.60 -15.05 -4.79
N LYS A 242 21.67 -15.09 -6.11
CA LYS A 242 22.60 -14.26 -6.87
C LYS A 242 22.11 -12.81 -6.87
N ILE A 243 22.98 -11.88 -6.47
CA ILE A 243 22.63 -10.45 -6.36
C ILE A 243 23.41 -9.68 -7.44
N VAL A 244 22.67 -8.90 -8.25
CA VAL A 244 23.20 -8.03 -9.30
C VAL A 244 22.67 -6.61 -9.02
N CYS A 245 23.52 -5.80 -8.41
CA CYS A 245 23.24 -4.38 -8.13
C CYS A 245 23.66 -3.49 -9.30
N ASN A 246 23.30 -2.19 -9.22
CA ASN A 246 23.66 -1.17 -10.20
C ASN A 246 23.27 -1.54 -11.65
N SER A 247 22.17 -2.27 -11.82
CA SER A 247 21.80 -2.83 -13.12
C SER A 247 20.30 -2.69 -13.39
N LEU A 248 19.98 -2.20 -14.58
CA LEU A 248 18.63 -2.13 -15.14
C LEU A 248 18.41 -3.30 -16.10
N ILE A 249 17.18 -3.81 -16.22
CA ILE A 249 16.83 -4.65 -17.36
C ILE A 249 16.55 -3.72 -18.55
N GLU A 250 17.45 -3.66 -19.53
CA GLU A 250 17.26 -2.83 -20.74
C GLU A 250 16.24 -3.46 -21.70
N LYS A 251 16.38 -4.78 -21.96
CA LYS A 251 15.47 -5.57 -22.79
C LYS A 251 15.55 -7.06 -22.44
N ILE A 252 14.58 -7.84 -22.95
CA ILE A 252 14.59 -9.30 -22.84
C ILE A 252 14.40 -9.89 -24.26
N GLU A 253 15.29 -10.78 -24.66
CA GLU A 253 15.23 -11.47 -25.95
C GLU A 253 15.59 -12.96 -25.75
N ASN A 254 14.82 -13.86 -26.35
CA ASN A 254 15.09 -15.31 -26.34
C ASN A 254 15.41 -15.87 -24.93
N GLN A 255 14.63 -15.49 -23.93
CA GLN A 255 14.84 -15.87 -22.53
C GLN A 255 16.19 -15.39 -21.95
N THR A 256 16.73 -14.30 -22.48
CA THR A 256 17.93 -13.64 -21.99
C THR A 256 17.61 -12.18 -21.68
N ALA A 257 17.86 -11.79 -20.43
CA ALA A 257 17.76 -10.39 -19.99
C ALA A 257 19.11 -9.70 -20.25
N HIS A 258 19.08 -8.56 -20.95
CA HIS A 258 20.20 -7.67 -21.15
C HIS A 258 20.19 -6.63 -20.03
N LEU A 259 21.16 -6.73 -19.15
CA LEU A 259 21.31 -5.87 -17.99
C LEU A 259 22.27 -4.72 -18.30
N GLU A 260 21.79 -3.50 -18.18
CA GLU A 260 22.58 -2.29 -18.38
C GLU A 260 23.12 -1.77 -17.05
N CYS A 261 24.42 -1.57 -16.94
CA CYS A 261 25.05 -0.92 -15.79
C CYS A 261 24.64 0.56 -15.73
N VAL A 262 24.05 0.99 -14.61
CA VAL A 262 23.54 2.37 -14.42
C VAL A 262 24.61 3.46 -14.50
N PHE A 263 25.90 3.11 -14.37
CA PHE A 263 27.02 4.05 -14.41
C PHE A 263 27.71 4.11 -15.77
N THR A 264 27.91 2.94 -16.40
CA THR A 264 28.76 2.84 -17.58
C THR A 264 27.99 2.56 -18.87
N GLY A 265 26.72 2.16 -18.77
CA GLY A 265 25.93 1.69 -19.90
C GLY A 265 26.38 0.32 -20.44
N ALA A 266 27.38 -0.34 -19.82
CA ALA A 266 27.84 -1.65 -20.24
C ALA A 266 26.72 -2.71 -20.09
N ILE A 267 26.58 -3.55 -21.11
CA ILE A 267 25.55 -4.60 -21.13
C ILE A 267 26.16 -5.94 -20.68
N THR A 268 25.47 -6.62 -19.79
CA THR A 268 25.71 -8.01 -19.43
C THR A 268 24.46 -8.85 -19.68
N GLU A 269 24.64 -10.14 -19.96
CA GLU A 269 23.53 -11.05 -20.28
C GLU A 269 23.26 -12.00 -19.12
N LEU A 270 21.97 -12.24 -18.87
CA LEU A 270 21.50 -13.15 -17.84
C LEU A 270 20.34 -13.98 -18.39
N SER A 271 20.47 -15.31 -18.34
CA SER A 271 19.37 -16.20 -18.73
C SER A 271 18.20 -16.06 -17.75
N CYS A 272 16.98 -15.98 -18.28
CA CYS A 272 15.75 -15.94 -17.48
C CYS A 272 14.58 -16.56 -18.22
N LYS A 273 13.77 -17.36 -17.54
CA LYS A 273 12.50 -17.89 -18.05
C LYS A 273 11.30 -17.20 -17.43
N SER A 274 11.49 -16.62 -16.26
CA SER A 274 10.49 -15.85 -15.56
C SER A 274 11.07 -14.59 -14.94
N VAL A 275 10.26 -13.53 -14.88
CA VAL A 275 10.63 -12.28 -14.18
C VAL A 275 9.50 -11.90 -13.23
N VAL A 276 9.86 -11.58 -12.00
CA VAL A 276 8.96 -10.99 -11.00
C VAL A 276 9.22 -9.48 -10.97
N MET A 277 8.20 -8.69 -11.32
CA MET A 277 8.30 -7.23 -11.37
C MET A 277 7.91 -6.61 -10.03
N VAL A 278 8.90 -6.07 -9.32
CA VAL A 278 8.72 -5.30 -8.10
C VAL A 278 9.17 -3.87 -8.39
N THR A 279 8.36 -3.13 -9.18
CA THR A 279 8.77 -1.82 -9.72
C THR A 279 7.90 -0.69 -9.22
N GLU A 280 6.68 -0.59 -9.70
CA GLU A 280 5.73 0.46 -9.34
C GLU A 280 4.33 -0.11 -9.20
N ARG A 281 3.52 0.53 -8.39
CA ARG A 281 2.10 0.23 -8.25
C ARG A 281 1.26 1.34 -8.87
N ILE A 282 0.19 0.96 -9.55
CA ILE A 282 -0.78 1.89 -10.13
C ILE A 282 -2.02 1.90 -9.23
N ALA A 283 -2.45 3.09 -8.82
CA ALA A 283 -3.68 3.29 -8.08
C ALA A 283 -4.89 2.74 -8.85
N ASN A 284 -5.81 2.08 -8.16
CA ASN A 284 -7.02 1.56 -8.76
C ASN A 284 -8.15 2.60 -8.66
N THR A 285 -8.16 3.56 -9.59
CA THR A 285 -9.09 4.69 -9.60
C THR A 285 -10.37 4.46 -10.41
N SER A 286 -10.50 3.32 -11.09
CA SER A 286 -11.54 3.09 -12.11
C SER A 286 -12.98 3.38 -11.63
N LEU A 287 -13.30 3.06 -10.37
CA LEU A 287 -14.62 3.34 -9.79
C LEU A 287 -14.78 4.85 -9.51
N TYR A 288 -13.74 5.48 -9.02
CA TYR A 288 -13.70 6.93 -8.78
C TYR A 288 -13.92 7.71 -10.08
N ASP A 289 -13.21 7.32 -11.13
CA ASP A 289 -13.29 7.97 -12.44
C ASP A 289 -14.72 7.89 -13.00
N GLN A 290 -15.34 6.69 -12.96
CA GLN A 290 -16.72 6.48 -13.39
C GLN A 290 -17.73 7.35 -12.61
N LEU A 291 -17.60 7.42 -11.29
CA LEU A 291 -18.51 8.22 -10.45
C LEU A 291 -18.32 9.72 -10.68
N THR A 292 -17.08 10.16 -10.86
CA THR A 292 -16.75 11.57 -11.12
C THR A 292 -17.24 12.00 -12.50
N GLU A 293 -17.06 11.17 -13.53
CA GLU A 293 -17.60 11.43 -14.87
C GLU A 293 -19.13 11.54 -14.87
N GLN A 294 -19.81 10.69 -14.10
CA GLN A 294 -21.27 10.75 -13.96
C GLN A 294 -21.71 12.05 -13.29
N LYS A 295 -20.98 12.51 -12.26
CA LYS A 295 -21.24 13.77 -11.54
C LYS A 295 -21.05 14.98 -12.45
N VAL A 296 -19.97 15.05 -13.21
CA VAL A 296 -19.67 16.15 -14.15
C VAL A 296 -20.69 16.20 -15.29
N SER A 297 -21.15 15.03 -15.77
CA SER A 297 -22.12 14.93 -16.87
C SER A 297 -23.55 15.22 -16.45
N ASN A 298 -23.82 15.58 -15.19
CA ASN A 298 -25.16 15.80 -14.62
C ASN A 298 -26.17 14.70 -15.01
N LYS A 299 -25.71 13.43 -15.06
CA LYS A 299 -26.60 12.32 -15.40
C LYS A 299 -27.71 12.24 -14.36
N PRO A 300 -28.97 12.10 -14.77
CA PRO A 300 -30.05 11.82 -13.84
C PRO A 300 -29.70 10.54 -13.08
N HIS A 301 -29.74 10.60 -11.76
CA HIS A 301 -29.38 9.54 -10.79
C HIS A 301 -27.93 9.53 -10.28
N SER A 302 -27.09 10.55 -10.51
CA SER A 302 -25.83 10.68 -9.76
C SER A 302 -26.11 11.14 -8.34
N ILE A 303 -26.08 10.22 -7.38
CA ILE A 303 -26.40 10.49 -5.95
C ILE A 303 -25.13 10.86 -5.17
N ALA A 304 -23.97 10.36 -5.59
CA ALA A 304 -22.70 10.61 -4.92
C ALA A 304 -22.33 12.11 -4.94
N GLN A 305 -22.32 12.74 -3.78
CA GLN A 305 -21.97 14.15 -3.63
C GLN A 305 -20.50 14.34 -3.24
N ASN A 306 -20.04 13.57 -2.28
CA ASN A 306 -18.68 13.61 -1.76
C ASN A 306 -17.98 12.26 -2.04
N ILE A 307 -17.04 12.26 -2.97
CA ILE A 307 -16.27 11.09 -3.36
C ILE A 307 -14.80 11.36 -3.01
N ARG A 308 -14.20 10.53 -2.19
CA ARG A 308 -12.79 10.65 -1.78
C ARG A 308 -12.03 9.34 -2.02
N LEU A 309 -10.89 9.43 -2.67
CA LEU A 309 -9.91 8.35 -2.71
C LEU A 309 -9.14 8.30 -1.38
N ILE A 310 -8.81 7.10 -0.91
CA ILE A 310 -8.00 6.89 0.30
C ILE A 310 -7.02 5.73 0.13
N GLY A 311 -5.91 5.81 0.86
CA GLY A 311 -4.84 4.81 0.81
C GLY A 311 -4.23 4.65 -0.57
N ASP A 312 -3.89 3.43 -0.96
CA ASP A 312 -3.25 3.13 -2.24
C ASP A 312 -4.10 3.49 -3.48
N ALA A 313 -5.40 3.67 -3.32
CA ALA A 313 -6.28 4.15 -4.39
C ALA A 313 -6.06 5.65 -4.68
N GLU A 314 -5.58 6.41 -3.70
CA GLU A 314 -5.16 7.81 -3.85
C GLU A 314 -3.69 7.88 -4.28
N ALA A 315 -2.81 7.26 -3.50
CA ALA A 315 -1.37 7.22 -3.75
C ALA A 315 -0.76 5.93 -3.15
N PRO A 316 -0.27 5.00 -3.98
CA PRO A 316 0.38 3.79 -3.49
C PRO A 316 1.56 4.11 -2.56
N GLY A 317 1.50 3.60 -1.32
CA GLY A 317 2.47 3.88 -0.27
C GLY A 317 2.69 2.70 0.67
N LEU A 318 3.18 2.97 1.86
CA LEU A 318 3.35 1.98 2.93
C LEU A 318 2.00 1.67 3.61
N ILE A 319 1.94 0.58 4.36
CA ILE A 319 0.76 0.27 5.19
C ILE A 319 0.46 1.44 6.16
N ALA A 320 1.50 2.09 6.68
CA ALA A 320 1.38 3.27 7.55
C ALA A 320 0.66 4.42 6.85
N ASP A 321 0.99 4.68 5.57
CA ASP A 321 0.36 5.74 4.78
C ASP A 321 -1.10 5.42 4.49
N ALA A 322 -1.40 4.17 4.17
CA ALA A 322 -2.77 3.71 3.95
C ALA A 322 -3.63 3.86 5.21
N VAL A 323 -3.12 3.45 6.38
CA VAL A 323 -3.80 3.62 7.68
C VAL A 323 -4.00 5.10 7.99
N PHE A 324 -2.96 5.91 7.81
CA PHE A 324 -3.04 7.35 8.05
C PHE A 324 -4.07 8.04 7.13
N SER A 325 -4.07 7.71 5.83
CA SER A 325 -5.05 8.25 4.87
C SER A 325 -6.48 7.91 5.25
N GLY A 326 -6.75 6.66 5.67
CA GLY A 326 -8.07 6.26 6.16
C GLY A 326 -8.50 6.99 7.42
N HIS A 327 -7.57 7.17 8.37
CA HIS A 327 -7.82 7.94 9.59
C HIS A 327 -8.11 9.42 9.29
N LEU A 328 -7.26 10.04 8.47
CA LEU A 328 -7.41 11.44 8.04
C LEU A 328 -8.77 11.66 7.36
N ALA A 329 -9.16 10.76 6.46
CA ALA A 329 -10.44 10.87 5.76
C ALA A 329 -11.62 10.84 6.73
N ALA A 330 -11.55 9.99 7.77
CA ALA A 330 -12.59 9.92 8.78
C ALA A 330 -12.58 11.14 9.73
N GLN A 331 -11.42 11.72 10.05
CA GLN A 331 -11.31 12.92 10.89
C GLN A 331 -11.81 14.18 10.18
N ASP A 332 -11.50 14.28 8.88
CA ASP A 332 -11.92 15.43 8.04
C ASP A 332 -13.38 15.31 7.56
N PHE A 333 -14.03 14.18 7.80
CA PHE A 333 -15.42 14.01 7.35
C PHE A 333 -16.32 15.05 8.00
N GLU A 334 -17.03 15.85 7.18
CA GLU A 334 -17.83 17.02 7.55
C GLU A 334 -17.04 18.17 8.24
N ALA A 335 -15.70 18.13 8.25
CA ALA A 335 -14.92 19.25 8.72
C ALA A 335 -15.02 20.43 7.74
N THR A 336 -15.02 21.64 8.26
CA THR A 336 -14.97 22.86 7.43
C THR A 336 -13.56 23.07 6.87
N GLU A 337 -13.43 23.81 5.75
CA GLU A 337 -12.12 24.20 5.23
C GLU A 337 -11.27 24.90 6.29
N THR A 338 -11.86 25.77 7.10
CA THR A 338 -11.18 26.48 8.20
C THR A 338 -10.65 25.49 9.27
N ASP A 339 -11.36 24.41 9.57
CA ASP A 339 -10.91 23.41 10.52
C ASP A 339 -9.73 22.62 9.97
N ILE A 340 -9.75 22.31 8.67
CA ILE A 340 -8.67 21.62 7.97
C ILE A 340 -7.42 22.51 7.88
N GLU A 341 -7.59 23.78 7.51
CA GLU A 341 -6.48 24.73 7.44
C GLU A 341 -5.79 24.96 8.79
N LYS A 342 -6.56 25.11 9.86
CA LYS A 342 -6.03 25.25 11.22
C LYS A 342 -5.24 24.02 11.69
N ALA A 343 -5.55 22.85 11.15
CA ALA A 343 -4.85 21.61 11.45
C ALA A 343 -3.58 21.41 10.61
N LEU A 344 -3.31 22.29 9.62
CA LEU A 344 -2.07 22.22 8.85
C LEU A 344 -0.89 22.62 9.72
N PHE A 345 0.12 21.76 9.75
CA PHE A 345 1.38 22.06 10.40
C PHE A 345 2.14 23.14 9.63
N VAL A 346 2.24 24.32 10.21
CA VAL A 346 3.17 25.36 9.78
C VAL A 346 4.44 25.18 10.62
N ARG A 347 5.54 24.82 10.00
CA ARG A 347 6.84 24.75 10.68
C ARG A 347 7.17 26.18 11.15
N GLU A 348 7.15 26.39 12.47
CA GLU A 348 7.64 27.62 13.04
C GLU A 348 9.14 27.72 12.73
N MET A 349 9.50 28.71 11.93
CA MET A 349 10.90 29.11 11.82
C MET A 349 11.22 29.84 13.11
N PRO A 350 12.20 29.37 13.92
CA PRO A 350 12.65 30.19 15.06
C PRO A 350 13.04 31.55 14.51
N SER A 351 12.41 32.60 15.00
CA SER A 351 12.83 33.94 14.66
C SER A 351 14.24 34.07 15.20
N LEU A 352 15.21 34.23 14.32
CA LEU A 352 16.60 34.62 14.68
C LEU A 352 16.60 36.10 15.05
N SER A 353 15.59 36.57 15.77
CA SER A 353 15.56 37.93 16.26
C SER A 353 16.25 37.94 17.62
N ASP A 354 17.45 38.48 17.58
CA ASP A 354 18.24 39.16 18.59
C ASP A 354 18.84 38.35 19.73
#